data_528326f65923e351b79f3f74eae9abb2
#
_entry.id   528326f65923e351b79f3f74eae9abb2
#
_cell.length_a   1.000
_cell.length_b   1.000
_cell.length_c   1.000
_cell.angle_alpha   90.00
_cell.angle_beta   90.00
_cell.angle_gamma   90.00
#
_symmetry.space_group_name_H-M   'P 1'
#
loop_
_entity.id
_entity.type
_entity.pdbx_description
1 polymer ?
#
loop_
_entity_poly.entity_id
_entity_poly.type
_entity_poly.pdbx_seq_one_letter_code
_entity_poly.pdbx_strand_id
1 'polypeptide(L)' 'MDKDKKNIQQINIELDEKISSGEYANFVVVTHSPAEFVMDFTRLLPGVPKAKVHSRIIMAPQHLSLIHI' A
#
# COMPACT_ATOMS: atom_id res chain seq x y z
N MET A 1 15.95 -7.23 -11.10
CA MET A 1 15.23 -6.26 -11.77
C MET A 1 14.61 -6.70 -13.05
N ASP A 2 15.38 -7.23 -13.94
CA ASP A 2 14.82 -7.62 -15.21
C ASP A 2 13.77 -8.69 -15.12
N LYS A 3 13.93 -9.58 -14.17
CA LYS A 3 12.94 -10.62 -14.00
C LYS A 3 11.60 -10.07 -13.60
N ASP A 4 11.64 -9.11 -12.71
CA ASP A 4 10.40 -8.50 -12.28
C ASP A 4 9.77 -7.76 -13.42
N LYS A 5 10.59 -7.14 -14.24
CA LYS A 5 10.08 -6.46 -15.39
C LYS A 5 9.44 -7.41 -16.36
N LYS A 6 10.01 -8.60 -16.50
CA LYS A 6 9.42 -9.56 -17.39
C LYS A 6 8.01 -9.91 -16.98
N ASN A 7 7.79 -10.04 -15.69
CA ASN A 7 6.49 -10.44 -15.22
C ASN A 7 5.47 -9.34 -15.29
N ILE A 8 5.90 -8.09 -15.26
CA ILE A 8 4.97 -6.98 -15.22
C ILE A 8 5.10 -6.04 -16.41
N GLN A 9 6.00 -6.35 -17.33
CA GLN A 9 6.27 -5.41 -18.40
C GLN A 9 5.09 -5.20 -19.33
N GLN A 10 4.12 -6.09 -19.30
CA GLN A 10 2.95 -5.93 -20.14
C GLN A 10 1.80 -5.28 -19.42
N ILE A 11 2.03 -4.86 -18.20
CA ILE A 11 0.99 -4.23 -17.43
C ILE A 11 1.11 -2.73 -17.55
N ASN A 12 0.04 -2.10 -17.98
CA ASN A 12 -0.02 -0.65 -18.02
C ASN A 12 -0.51 -0.15 -16.70
N ILE A 13 0.26 0.74 -16.12
CA ILE A 13 -0.10 1.29 -14.82
C ILE A 13 -0.64 2.69 -15.04
N GLU A 14 -1.87 2.89 -14.64
CA GLU A 14 -2.53 4.17 -14.80
C GLU A 14 -2.76 4.82 -13.45
N LEU A 15 -2.62 6.12 -13.40
CA LEU A 15 -2.85 6.88 -12.19
C LEU A 15 -4.02 7.82 -12.46
N ASP A 16 -5.15 7.50 -11.83
CA ASP A 16 -6.35 8.29 -11.98
C ASP A 16 -6.13 9.67 -11.36
N GLU A 17 -6.69 10.68 -11.98
CA GLU A 17 -6.57 12.05 -11.48
C GLU A 17 -7.03 12.18 -10.03
N LYS A 18 -8.09 11.48 -9.69
CA LYS A 18 -8.63 11.56 -8.34
C LYS A 18 -7.65 11.05 -7.30
N ILE A 19 -6.76 10.18 -7.71
CA ILE A 19 -5.84 9.55 -6.78
C ILE A 19 -4.46 10.19 -6.87
N SER A 20 -4.21 10.91 -7.93
CA SER A 20 -2.86 11.41 -8.19
C SER A 20 -2.34 12.36 -7.14
N SER A 21 -3.23 13.08 -6.45
CA SER A 21 -2.78 13.98 -5.40
C SER A 21 -2.37 13.24 -4.13
N GLY A 22 -2.82 12.01 -3.99
CA GLY A 22 -2.41 11.19 -2.87
C GLY A 22 -3.12 11.50 -1.57
N GLU A 23 -2.78 10.74 -0.57
CA GLU A 23 -3.28 10.92 0.78
C GLU A 23 -2.08 10.97 1.71
N TYR A 24 -2.06 11.94 2.58
CA TYR A 24 -0.96 12.03 3.54
C TYR A 24 -1.13 10.99 4.64
N ALA A 25 -0.10 10.24 4.90
CA ALA A 25 -0.08 9.30 6.02
C ALA A 25 1.32 9.33 6.60
N ASN A 26 1.42 9.34 7.91
CA ASN A 26 2.71 9.34 8.56
C ASN A 26 2.94 8.13 9.44
N PHE A 27 2.05 7.17 9.35
CA PHE A 27 2.15 5.98 10.17
C PHE A 27 1.43 4.84 9.47
N VAL A 28 2.05 3.69 9.42
CA VAL A 28 1.46 2.52 8.76
C VAL A 28 1.47 1.36 9.74
N VAL A 29 0.32 0.74 9.91
CA VAL A 29 0.22 -0.47 10.70
C VAL A 29 0.11 -1.64 9.74
N VAL A 30 1.03 -2.57 9.87
CA VAL A 30 1.06 -3.74 8.99
C VAL A 30 0.76 -4.97 9.84
N THR A 31 -0.27 -5.69 9.45
CA THR A 31 -0.57 -6.97 10.07
C THR A 31 -0.68 -8.00 8.97
N HIS A 32 -0.39 -9.24 9.31
CA HIS A 32 -0.48 -10.27 8.28
C HIS A 32 -0.89 -11.60 8.89
N SER A 33 -1.45 -12.41 8.03
CA SER A 33 -1.79 -13.78 8.34
C SER A 33 -1.29 -14.61 7.16
N PRO A 34 -1.41 -15.93 7.22
CA PRO A 34 -1.05 -16.72 6.05
C PRO A 34 -1.86 -16.37 4.81
N ALA A 35 -3.02 -15.78 4.99
CA ALA A 35 -3.90 -15.51 3.87
C ALA A 35 -3.72 -14.12 3.28
N GLU A 36 -3.28 -13.14 4.07
CA GLU A 36 -3.22 -11.79 3.54
C GLU A 36 -2.37 -10.87 4.38
N PHE A 37 -1.96 -9.78 3.74
CA PHE A 37 -1.31 -8.64 4.40
C PHE A 37 -2.29 -7.50 4.41
N VAL A 38 -2.38 -6.83 5.55
CA VAL A 38 -3.24 -5.67 5.69
C VAL A 38 -2.36 -4.50 6.08
N MET A 39 -2.42 -3.44 5.28
CA MET A 39 -1.67 -2.22 5.56
C MET A 39 -2.64 -1.09 5.80
N ASP A 40 -2.62 -0.55 7.00
CA ASP A 40 -3.50 0.55 7.37
C ASP A 40 -2.68 1.82 7.42
N PHE A 41 -2.95 2.71 6.47
CA PHE A 41 -2.27 3.99 6.38
C PHE A 41 -2.99 4.99 7.24
N THR A 42 -2.27 5.59 8.15
CA THR A 42 -2.85 6.32 9.26
C THR A 42 -2.25 7.71 9.35
N ARG A 43 -3.01 8.60 9.93
CA ARG A 43 -2.53 9.95 10.19
C ARG A 43 -2.57 10.20 11.68
N LEU A 44 -1.40 10.51 12.23
CA LEU A 44 -1.27 10.91 13.63
C LEU A 44 -1.16 12.42 13.66
N LEU A 45 -2.00 13.04 14.47
CA LEU A 45 -1.98 14.49 14.59
C LEU A 45 -1.56 14.87 15.99
N PRO A 46 -0.76 15.92 16.16
CA PRO A 46 -0.35 16.37 17.49
C PRO A 46 -1.56 16.77 18.32
N GLY A 47 -1.56 16.36 19.57
CA GLY A 47 -2.64 16.74 20.46
C GLY A 47 -3.90 15.93 20.31
N VAL A 48 -3.94 15.02 19.35
CA VAL A 48 -5.10 14.15 19.14
C VAL A 48 -4.74 12.77 19.61
N PRO A 49 -5.46 12.23 20.58
CA PRO A 49 -5.09 10.94 21.15
C PRO A 49 -5.39 9.75 20.26
N LYS A 50 -6.13 9.96 19.19
CA LYS A 50 -6.49 8.87 18.30
C LYS A 50 -5.90 9.06 16.93
N ALA A 51 -5.38 7.96 16.39
CA ALA A 51 -4.96 7.94 15.00
C ALA A 51 -6.12 7.47 14.16
N LYS A 52 -6.24 8.02 12.97
CA LYS A 52 -7.30 7.63 12.06
C LYS A 52 -6.73 6.91 10.87
N VAL A 53 -7.33 5.78 10.54
CA VAL A 53 -6.96 5.05 9.34
C VAL A 53 -7.63 5.72 8.15
N HIS A 54 -6.82 6.12 7.19
CA HIS A 54 -7.32 6.72 5.97
C HIS A 54 -7.56 5.71 4.88
N SER A 55 -6.71 4.71 4.83
CA SER A 55 -6.78 3.73 3.76
C SER A 55 -6.34 2.39 4.29
N ARG A 56 -7.05 1.37 3.90
CA ARG A 56 -6.65 0.01 4.21
C ARG A 56 -6.43 -0.73 2.91
N ILE A 57 -5.23 -1.27 2.74
CA ILE A 57 -4.87 -2.03 1.55
C ILE A 57 -4.64 -3.46 1.96
N ILE A 58 -5.30 -4.37 1.28
CA ILE A 58 -5.19 -5.79 1.58
C ILE A 58 -4.56 -6.48 0.37
N MET A 59 -3.52 -7.25 0.62
CA MET A 59 -2.82 -7.94 -0.44
C MET A 59 -2.65 -9.41 -0.10
N ALA A 60 -2.73 -10.23 -1.12
CA ALA A 60 -2.41 -11.64 -0.95
C ALA A 60 -0.90 -11.78 -0.77
N PRO A 61 -0.45 -12.62 0.16
CA PRO A 61 0.99 -12.72 0.42
C PRO A 61 1.81 -13.12 -0.79
N GLN A 62 1.28 -13.97 -1.63
CA GLN A 62 2.06 -14.41 -2.78
C GLN A 62 2.30 -13.29 -3.78
N HIS A 63 1.61 -12.18 -3.68
CA HIS A 63 1.80 -11.07 -4.60
C HIS A 63 2.74 -10.02 -4.04
N LEU A 64 3.22 -10.21 -2.83
CA LEU A 64 4.11 -9.21 -2.24
C LEU A 64 5.43 -9.12 -2.94
N SER A 65 5.84 -10.18 -3.59
CA SER A 65 7.10 -10.14 -4.32
C SER A 65 7.08 -9.10 -5.42
N LEU A 66 5.91 -8.67 -5.84
CA LEU A 66 5.80 -7.69 -6.90
C LEU A 66 6.08 -6.27 -6.44
N ILE A 67 6.10 -6.04 -5.14
CA ILE A 67 6.41 -4.71 -4.64
C ILE A 67 7.86 -4.55 -4.25
N HIS A 68 8.60 -5.60 -4.31
CA HIS A 68 10.02 -5.46 -4.08
C HIS A 68 10.66 -5.04 -5.34
N ILE A 69 10.86 -3.92 -5.57
CA ILE A 69 11.36 -3.57 -6.89
C ILE A 69 12.57 -2.72 -6.85
#